data_1b0e451e3ef15b73cce2f055729bbcc0
#
_entry.id   1b0e451e3ef15b73cce2f055729bbcc0
#
_cell.length_a   1.000
_cell.length_b   1.000
_cell.length_c   1.000
_cell.angle_alpha   90.00
_cell.angle_beta   90.00
_cell.angle_gamma   90.00
#
_symmetry.space_group_name_H-M   'P 1'
#
loop_
_entity.id
_entity.type
_entity.pdbx_description
1 polymer ?
#
loop_
_entity_poly.entity_id
_entity_poly.type
_entity_poly.pdbx_seq_one_letter_code
_entity_poly.pdbx_strand_id
1 'polypeptide(L)'
;MRKGIYILLLLLGLVSCRETIVSDDPTLKLRFSHDVVLFDTVFTTIGSSTKRVMVYNPNKNALRIDQVEMQNGNYFHINLDGENNMEKLQNITVRGGDSLFMFVRVYIDPLDENNPVLIEDDVVFRVNGNLQKITLQAYGQNIEKIKGNNDTIFDYHLSNTKPYLLYDTINFGNLTIDAGCTIYMHEGALICVYGSMSAHGTQEAPIIFRGDRTDMLFDSVPYRMASGQWNGIYLIHDKRVAKQPIYQLSFVDILSGSIGLYAYSEETDTAKCPQLTLLNSRIHNHAIYGLVLQNVNAEVVNCEISNCASYCVYLAGGNHQFVHNTIAAYYGYPYTNLNIHQNIVPEDVAAVYINNLSKDMAKTNSSFCNCIITGARPNNLVVATPFNEHYTGKFTGNYLRADSLLIPEATNNTYASATDATVFRNIYYLYEKYHYYDFQLDSLSPARGVADSTITFSKKIFTTDRIGQKRKAKPDAGCYEYSL
;
A
#
# COMPACT_ATOMS: atom_id res chain seq x y z
N MET A 1 -53.16 36.91 -32.66
CA MET A 1 -52.14 36.27 -31.83
C MET A 1 -52.07 34.75 -31.95
N ARG A 2 -53.21 33.98 -31.91
CA ARG A 2 -53.17 32.48 -32.00
C ARG A 2 -52.61 31.94 -33.34
N LYS A 3 -52.86 32.56 -34.49
CA LYS A 3 -52.31 32.10 -35.77
C LYS A 3 -50.78 32.28 -35.92
N GLY A 4 -50.19 33.29 -35.27
CA GLY A 4 -48.74 33.49 -35.26
C GLY A 4 -47.98 32.45 -34.47
N ILE A 5 -48.57 31.91 -33.39
CA ILE A 5 -47.99 30.89 -32.55
C ILE A 5 -47.92 29.52 -33.29
N TYR A 6 -48.94 29.22 -34.13
CA TYR A 6 -48.91 27.97 -34.92
C TYR A 6 -47.86 28.02 -36.04
N ILE A 7 -47.64 29.18 -36.64
CA ILE A 7 -46.59 29.38 -37.66
C ILE A 7 -45.18 29.28 -36.99
N LEU A 8 -45.01 29.83 -35.80
CA LEU A 8 -43.75 29.70 -35.05
C LEU A 8 -43.48 28.28 -34.61
N LEU A 9 -44.49 27.54 -34.16
CA LEU A 9 -44.40 26.10 -33.83
C LEU A 9 -44.13 25.24 -35.06
N LEU A 10 -44.69 25.58 -36.20
CA LEU A 10 -44.43 24.88 -37.47
C LEU A 10 -43.01 25.14 -37.98
N LEU A 11 -42.49 26.38 -37.84
CA LEU A 11 -41.12 26.74 -38.18
C LEU A 11 -40.08 26.08 -37.24
N LEU A 12 -40.40 25.88 -35.94
CA LEU A 12 -39.58 25.16 -35.01
C LEU A 12 -39.52 23.65 -35.31
N GLY A 13 -40.59 23.08 -35.91
CA GLY A 13 -40.64 21.67 -36.32
C GLY A 13 -39.78 21.35 -37.56
N LEU A 14 -39.43 22.33 -38.36
CA LEU A 14 -38.61 22.13 -39.58
C LEU A 14 -37.10 22.16 -39.35
N VAL A 15 -36.63 22.44 -38.11
CA VAL A 15 -35.22 22.48 -37.79
C VAL A 15 -34.70 21.12 -37.27
N SER A 16 -35.56 20.11 -37.14
CA SER A 16 -35.29 18.89 -36.40
C SER A 16 -34.73 17.70 -37.18
N CYS A 17 -34.48 17.82 -38.47
CA CYS A 17 -33.89 16.72 -39.24
C CYS A 17 -32.65 17.22 -40.01
N ARG A 18 -31.50 17.30 -39.36
CA ARG A 18 -30.24 17.31 -40.10
C ARG A 18 -29.92 15.86 -40.47
N GLU A 19 -30.01 15.56 -41.77
CA GLU A 19 -29.40 14.33 -42.27
C GLU A 19 -27.95 14.25 -41.85
N THR A 20 -27.56 13.14 -41.23
CA THR A 20 -26.16 12.90 -40.84
C THR A 20 -25.39 12.58 -42.12
N ILE A 21 -24.71 13.59 -42.68
CA ILE A 21 -23.85 13.40 -43.86
C ILE A 21 -22.60 12.65 -43.39
N VAL A 22 -22.46 11.41 -43.82
CA VAL A 22 -21.24 10.60 -43.64
C VAL A 22 -20.24 10.99 -44.70
N SER A 23 -18.99 11.28 -44.29
CA SER A 23 -17.93 11.64 -45.21
C SER A 23 -17.02 10.46 -45.49
N ASP A 24 -16.70 10.28 -46.78
CA ASP A 24 -15.74 9.27 -47.25
C ASP A 24 -14.31 9.90 -47.48
N ASP A 25 -14.08 11.12 -47.02
CA ASP A 25 -12.82 11.81 -47.19
C ASP A 25 -11.69 11.10 -46.38
N PRO A 26 -10.64 10.57 -47.05
CA PRO A 26 -9.57 9.83 -46.39
C PRO A 26 -8.66 10.70 -45.51
N THR A 27 -8.78 12.03 -45.61
CA THR A 27 -8.00 12.96 -44.74
C THR A 27 -8.59 13.05 -43.33
N LEU A 28 -9.87 12.71 -43.17
CA LEU A 28 -10.59 12.73 -41.89
C LEU A 28 -10.30 11.47 -41.08
N LYS A 29 -9.89 11.68 -39.85
CA LYS A 29 -9.48 10.62 -38.93
C LYS A 29 -10.21 10.70 -37.60
N LEU A 30 -10.33 9.57 -36.93
CA LEU A 30 -10.69 9.53 -35.51
C LEU A 30 -9.51 10.01 -34.63
N ARG A 31 -9.81 10.43 -33.42
CA ARG A 31 -8.84 10.70 -32.37
C ARG A 31 -9.16 9.79 -31.18
N PHE A 32 -8.12 9.26 -30.57
CA PHE A 32 -8.24 8.42 -29.38
C PHE A 32 -7.80 9.17 -28.14
N SER A 33 -8.37 8.86 -26.98
CA SER A 33 -7.90 9.41 -25.70
C SER A 33 -6.52 8.87 -25.33
N HIS A 34 -6.18 7.69 -25.81
CA HIS A 34 -4.92 6.99 -25.57
C HIS A 34 -4.48 6.27 -26.85
N ASP A 35 -3.23 6.38 -27.23
CA ASP A 35 -2.64 5.60 -28.32
C ASP A 35 -2.17 4.23 -27.84
N VAL A 36 -1.84 4.14 -26.53
CA VAL A 36 -1.47 2.91 -25.82
C VAL A 36 -2.31 2.80 -24.56
N VAL A 37 -2.93 1.64 -24.36
CA VAL A 37 -3.64 1.29 -23.12
C VAL A 37 -2.80 0.29 -22.36
N LEU A 38 -2.12 0.78 -21.33
CA LEU A 38 -1.27 -0.03 -20.49
C LEU A 38 -2.07 -0.60 -19.31
N PHE A 39 -2.19 -1.91 -19.23
CA PHE A 39 -2.55 -2.63 -18.02
C PHE A 39 -1.24 -2.92 -17.28
N ASP A 40 -1.21 -2.66 -15.99
CA ASP A 40 -0.09 -3.01 -15.13
C ASP A 40 0.03 -4.55 -15.04
N THR A 41 0.57 -5.09 -13.98
CA THR A 41 0.61 -6.55 -13.76
C THR A 41 -0.80 -7.11 -13.65
N VAL A 42 -1.11 -8.08 -14.49
CA VAL A 42 -2.39 -8.81 -14.50
C VAL A 42 -2.14 -10.26 -14.13
N PHE A 43 -2.77 -10.70 -13.06
CA PHE A 43 -2.62 -12.09 -12.60
C PHE A 43 -3.37 -13.05 -13.52
N THR A 44 -2.70 -14.14 -13.88
CA THR A 44 -3.31 -15.20 -14.70
C THR A 44 -4.55 -15.76 -14.00
N THR A 45 -5.58 -16.10 -14.80
CA THR A 45 -6.85 -16.68 -14.34
C THR A 45 -7.74 -15.77 -13.46
N ILE A 46 -7.43 -14.44 -13.34
CA ILE A 46 -8.23 -13.50 -12.53
C ILE A 46 -8.87 -12.43 -13.41
N GLY A 47 -8.17 -11.97 -14.44
CA GLY A 47 -8.59 -10.84 -15.27
C GLY A 47 -8.22 -9.48 -14.65
N SER A 48 -8.34 -8.44 -15.45
CA SER A 48 -8.02 -7.06 -15.06
C SER A 48 -9.24 -6.26 -14.66
N SER A 49 -9.01 -5.09 -14.05
CA SER A 49 -9.97 -3.99 -14.05
C SER A 49 -10.26 -3.55 -15.50
N THR A 50 -11.47 -3.00 -15.73
CA THR A 50 -11.85 -2.49 -17.04
C THR A 50 -11.29 -1.08 -17.24
N LYS A 51 -10.57 -0.86 -18.35
CA LYS A 51 -10.11 0.48 -18.76
C LYS A 51 -11.02 1.08 -19.80
N ARG A 52 -11.24 2.39 -19.72
CA ARG A 52 -12.06 3.15 -20.63
C ARG A 52 -11.18 3.94 -21.61
N VAL A 53 -11.50 3.83 -22.88
CA VAL A 53 -10.90 4.61 -23.96
C VAL A 53 -12.01 5.37 -24.69
N MET A 54 -11.76 6.64 -25.01
CA MET A 54 -12.68 7.45 -25.81
C MET A 54 -12.21 7.46 -27.25
N VAL A 55 -13.17 7.22 -28.16
CA VAL A 55 -13.00 7.29 -29.62
C VAL A 55 -13.75 8.51 -30.11
N TYR A 56 -13.03 9.57 -30.45
CA TYR A 56 -13.61 10.86 -30.86
C TYR A 56 -13.66 11.01 -32.36
N ASN A 57 -14.75 11.58 -32.87
CA ASN A 57 -14.77 12.19 -34.19
C ASN A 57 -14.64 13.73 -34.06
N PRO A 58 -13.43 14.31 -34.19
CA PRO A 58 -13.20 15.74 -34.07
C PRO A 58 -13.66 16.54 -35.30
N ASN A 59 -14.15 15.85 -36.34
CA ASN A 59 -14.52 16.45 -37.61
C ASN A 59 -15.96 17.00 -37.56
N LYS A 60 -16.34 17.86 -38.49
CA LYS A 60 -17.71 18.39 -38.60
C LYS A 60 -18.69 17.38 -39.15
N ASN A 61 -18.24 16.52 -40.06
CA ASN A 61 -19.04 15.48 -40.69
C ASN A 61 -19.00 14.19 -39.89
N ALA A 62 -20.05 13.37 -40.01
CA ALA A 62 -20.01 12.05 -39.46
C ALA A 62 -18.96 11.19 -40.18
N LEU A 63 -18.33 10.30 -39.43
CA LEU A 63 -17.44 9.25 -39.95
C LEU A 63 -18.08 7.89 -39.74
N ARG A 64 -17.91 7.01 -40.71
CA ARG A 64 -18.27 5.59 -40.55
C ARG A 64 -17.02 4.79 -40.27
N ILE A 65 -17.03 4.06 -39.17
CA ILE A 65 -16.05 3.00 -38.86
C ILE A 65 -16.54 1.77 -39.63
N ASP A 66 -15.82 1.39 -40.67
CA ASP A 66 -16.19 0.26 -41.50
C ASP A 66 -16.07 -1.05 -40.73
N GLN A 67 -14.99 -1.18 -39.92
CA GLN A 67 -14.73 -2.34 -39.08
C GLN A 67 -13.82 -1.96 -37.91
N VAL A 68 -14.03 -2.63 -36.76
CA VAL A 68 -13.09 -2.69 -35.63
C VAL A 68 -12.73 -4.14 -35.39
N GLU A 69 -11.44 -4.41 -35.29
CA GLU A 69 -10.94 -5.78 -35.10
C GLU A 69 -9.76 -5.81 -34.13
N MET A 70 -9.58 -6.95 -33.48
CA MET A 70 -8.36 -7.24 -32.70
C MET A 70 -7.36 -7.92 -33.65
N GLN A 71 -6.08 -7.55 -33.53
CA GLN A 71 -5.06 -8.14 -34.39
C GLN A 71 -4.85 -9.63 -34.10
N ASN A 72 -4.80 -10.02 -32.82
CA ASN A 72 -4.65 -11.42 -32.39
C ASN A 72 -5.88 -11.94 -31.64
N GLY A 73 -6.49 -11.13 -30.75
CA GLY A 73 -7.73 -11.44 -30.05
C GLY A 73 -7.64 -12.50 -28.95
N ASN A 74 -6.43 -12.84 -28.47
CA ASN A 74 -6.25 -13.96 -27.53
C ASN A 74 -6.58 -13.61 -26.08
N TYR A 75 -6.13 -12.43 -25.60
CA TYR A 75 -6.17 -12.08 -24.18
C TYR A 75 -7.02 -10.87 -23.87
N PHE A 76 -7.12 -9.93 -24.83
CA PHE A 76 -7.85 -8.68 -24.65
C PHE A 76 -9.29 -8.80 -25.18
N HIS A 77 -10.20 -8.21 -24.43
CA HIS A 77 -11.62 -8.14 -24.77
C HIS A 77 -12.05 -6.68 -24.81
N ILE A 78 -12.69 -6.28 -25.88
CA ILE A 78 -13.22 -4.93 -26.04
C ILE A 78 -14.75 -4.93 -26.04
N ASN A 79 -15.34 -3.83 -25.57
CA ASN A 79 -16.73 -3.47 -25.74
C ASN A 79 -16.76 -2.05 -26.28
N LEU A 80 -17.29 -1.87 -27.48
CA LEU A 80 -17.42 -0.57 -28.12
C LEU A 80 -18.90 -0.18 -28.16
N ASP A 81 -19.23 0.91 -27.49
CA ASP A 81 -20.60 1.48 -27.44
C ASP A 81 -21.67 0.46 -27.01
N GLY A 82 -21.33 -0.45 -26.08
CA GLY A 82 -22.23 -1.49 -25.57
C GLY A 82 -22.19 -2.82 -26.33
N GLU A 83 -21.55 -2.87 -27.50
CA GLU A 83 -21.42 -4.10 -28.28
C GLU A 83 -20.04 -4.76 -28.04
N ASN A 84 -20.06 -6.05 -27.73
CA ASN A 84 -18.86 -6.85 -27.49
C ASN A 84 -18.67 -7.99 -28.51
N ASN A 85 -19.60 -8.18 -29.40
CA ASN A 85 -19.45 -9.13 -30.50
C ASN A 85 -18.65 -8.49 -31.64
N MET A 86 -17.45 -8.99 -31.89
CA MET A 86 -16.55 -8.45 -32.91
C MET A 86 -17.16 -8.47 -34.32
N GLU A 87 -18.00 -9.46 -34.64
CA GLU A 87 -18.67 -9.53 -35.95
C GLU A 87 -19.67 -8.38 -36.16
N LYS A 88 -20.19 -7.79 -35.08
CA LYS A 88 -21.12 -6.65 -35.11
C LYS A 88 -20.44 -5.29 -35.04
N LEU A 89 -19.13 -5.25 -34.80
CA LEU A 89 -18.34 -4.02 -34.77
C LEU A 89 -18.00 -3.53 -36.19
N GLN A 90 -19.05 -3.36 -37.00
CA GLN A 90 -18.96 -2.92 -38.37
C GLN A 90 -19.99 -1.82 -38.64
N ASN A 91 -19.70 -0.96 -39.60
CA ASN A 91 -20.60 0.10 -40.06
C ASN A 91 -21.09 1.03 -38.93
N ILE A 92 -20.23 1.33 -37.96
CA ILE A 92 -20.56 2.20 -36.81
C ILE A 92 -20.38 3.65 -37.21
N THR A 93 -21.48 4.43 -37.15
CA THR A 93 -21.41 5.87 -37.48
C THR A 93 -21.18 6.69 -36.24
N VAL A 94 -20.10 7.52 -36.26
CA VAL A 94 -19.79 8.52 -35.22
C VAL A 94 -20.12 9.90 -35.77
N ARG A 95 -21.06 10.61 -35.16
CA ARG A 95 -21.45 11.95 -35.57
C ARG A 95 -20.30 12.93 -35.46
N GLY A 96 -20.34 14.01 -36.24
CA GLY A 96 -19.35 15.07 -36.14
C GLY A 96 -19.36 15.73 -34.77
N GLY A 97 -18.20 15.82 -34.14
CA GLY A 97 -18.01 16.37 -32.79
C GLY A 97 -18.45 15.42 -31.65
N ASP A 98 -18.83 14.19 -31.96
CA ASP A 98 -19.27 13.16 -30.99
C ASP A 98 -18.18 12.15 -30.68
N SER A 99 -18.44 11.24 -29.73
CA SER A 99 -17.51 10.21 -29.31
C SER A 99 -18.21 8.93 -28.88
N LEU A 100 -17.49 7.81 -28.95
CA LEU A 100 -17.89 6.50 -28.44
C LEU A 100 -17.01 6.09 -27.26
N PHE A 101 -17.59 5.30 -26.36
CA PHE A 101 -16.87 4.63 -25.28
C PHE A 101 -16.37 3.26 -25.76
N MET A 102 -15.10 3.00 -25.56
CA MET A 102 -14.54 1.66 -25.68
C MET A 102 -14.03 1.22 -24.31
N PHE A 103 -14.55 0.10 -23.85
CA PHE A 103 -14.07 -0.55 -22.63
C PHE A 103 -13.16 -1.71 -23.01
N VAL A 104 -12.02 -1.79 -22.34
CA VAL A 104 -11.02 -2.83 -22.56
C VAL A 104 -10.75 -3.53 -21.25
N ARG A 105 -10.69 -4.86 -21.27
CA ARG A 105 -10.22 -5.70 -20.17
C ARG A 105 -9.34 -6.80 -20.73
N VAL A 106 -8.49 -7.36 -19.89
CA VAL A 106 -7.60 -8.45 -20.26
C VAL A 106 -7.81 -9.64 -19.32
N TYR A 107 -7.79 -10.83 -19.91
CA TYR A 107 -7.79 -12.10 -19.18
C TYR A 107 -6.66 -12.96 -19.76
N ILE A 108 -5.78 -13.44 -18.89
CA ILE A 108 -4.57 -14.15 -19.29
C ILE A 108 -4.64 -15.56 -18.73
N ASP A 109 -4.46 -16.55 -19.59
CA ASP A 109 -4.29 -17.94 -19.20
C ASP A 109 -2.91 -18.15 -18.54
N PRO A 110 -2.71 -19.26 -17.79
CA PRO A 110 -1.41 -19.56 -17.22
C PRO A 110 -0.30 -19.55 -18.27
N LEU A 111 0.82 -18.93 -17.93
CA LEU A 111 2.00 -18.79 -18.79
C LEU A 111 3.03 -19.88 -18.48
N ASP A 112 3.90 -20.17 -19.44
CA ASP A 112 4.98 -21.14 -19.25
C ASP A 112 6.09 -20.62 -18.31
N GLU A 113 6.15 -19.28 -18.11
CA GLU A 113 7.12 -18.61 -17.25
C GLU A 113 6.47 -18.03 -16.00
N ASN A 114 7.22 -18.05 -14.88
CA ASN A 114 6.74 -17.47 -13.62
C ASN A 114 7.06 -15.97 -13.47
N ASN A 115 7.97 -15.44 -14.27
CA ASN A 115 8.25 -14.00 -14.33
C ASN A 115 7.16 -13.25 -15.12
N PRO A 116 6.96 -11.96 -14.87
CA PRO A 116 6.01 -11.17 -15.66
C PRO A 116 6.39 -11.17 -17.16
N VAL A 117 5.42 -11.51 -18.01
CA VAL A 117 5.57 -11.55 -19.47
C VAL A 117 4.77 -10.42 -20.10
N LEU A 118 5.39 -9.61 -20.95
CA LEU A 118 4.69 -8.58 -21.72
C LEU A 118 3.79 -9.24 -22.78
N ILE A 119 2.52 -8.86 -22.73
CA ILE A 119 1.47 -9.28 -23.68
C ILE A 119 0.98 -8.04 -24.40
N GLU A 120 0.98 -8.08 -25.73
CA GLU A 120 0.56 -6.97 -26.57
C GLU A 120 -0.44 -7.42 -27.63
N ASP A 121 -1.36 -6.52 -27.96
CA ASP A 121 -2.29 -6.64 -29.08
C ASP A 121 -2.70 -5.26 -29.57
N ASP A 122 -3.21 -5.17 -30.79
CA ASP A 122 -3.72 -3.93 -31.36
C ASP A 122 -5.22 -4.02 -31.63
N VAL A 123 -5.95 -2.96 -31.27
CA VAL A 123 -7.32 -2.71 -31.75
C VAL A 123 -7.20 -1.87 -33.00
N VAL A 124 -7.61 -2.42 -34.12
CA VAL A 124 -7.50 -1.78 -35.46
C VAL A 124 -8.86 -1.24 -35.89
N PHE A 125 -8.92 0.03 -36.18
CA PHE A 125 -10.08 0.76 -36.73
C PHE A 125 -9.88 1.02 -38.20
N ARG A 126 -10.81 0.58 -39.03
CA ARG A 126 -10.83 0.87 -40.48
C ARG A 126 -11.83 1.98 -40.74
N VAL A 127 -11.35 3.15 -41.17
CA VAL A 127 -12.16 4.36 -41.37
C VAL A 127 -11.71 5.06 -42.65
N ASN A 128 -12.64 5.28 -43.61
CA ASN A 128 -12.36 5.98 -44.85
C ASN A 128 -11.10 5.46 -45.58
N GLY A 129 -10.92 4.12 -45.63
CA GLY A 129 -9.77 3.48 -46.24
C GLY A 129 -8.48 3.51 -45.43
N ASN A 130 -8.43 4.22 -44.29
CA ASN A 130 -7.28 4.28 -43.39
C ASN A 130 -7.39 3.24 -42.30
N LEU A 131 -6.22 2.77 -41.83
CA LEU A 131 -6.09 1.99 -40.60
C LEU A 131 -5.55 2.90 -39.50
N GLN A 132 -6.26 2.93 -38.40
CA GLN A 132 -5.84 3.56 -37.16
C GLN A 132 -5.82 2.50 -36.07
N LYS A 133 -4.89 2.57 -35.12
CA LYS A 133 -4.77 1.55 -34.09
C LYS A 133 -4.60 2.13 -32.70
N ILE A 134 -5.00 1.33 -31.72
CA ILE A 134 -4.70 1.54 -30.31
C ILE A 134 -3.96 0.28 -29.84
N THR A 135 -2.76 0.45 -29.29
CA THR A 135 -1.97 -0.68 -28.75
C THR A 135 -2.42 -0.97 -27.31
N LEU A 136 -2.67 -2.23 -27.03
CA LEU A 136 -3.01 -2.76 -25.71
C LEU A 136 -1.81 -3.50 -25.15
N GLN A 137 -1.41 -3.19 -23.91
CA GLN A 137 -0.26 -3.81 -23.27
C GLN A 137 -0.62 -4.26 -21.84
N ALA A 138 -0.17 -5.45 -21.44
CA ALA A 138 -0.32 -5.98 -20.09
C ALA A 138 0.91 -6.82 -19.71
N TYR A 139 1.26 -6.83 -18.42
CA TYR A 139 2.25 -7.78 -17.91
C TYR A 139 1.52 -8.95 -17.24
N GLY A 140 1.49 -10.10 -17.91
CA GLY A 140 0.91 -11.34 -17.38
C GLY A 140 1.81 -11.94 -16.30
N GLN A 141 1.26 -12.24 -15.12
CA GLN A 141 2.00 -12.82 -14.00
C GLN A 141 1.30 -14.08 -13.49
N ASN A 142 2.01 -15.20 -13.54
CA ASN A 142 1.55 -16.42 -12.86
C ASN A 142 1.46 -16.21 -11.35
N ILE A 143 0.41 -16.79 -10.74
CA ILE A 143 0.16 -16.63 -9.31
C ILE A 143 -0.38 -17.92 -8.70
N GLU A 144 -0.05 -18.17 -7.43
CA GLU A 144 -0.65 -19.25 -6.66
C GLU A 144 -1.74 -18.70 -5.75
N LYS A 145 -2.94 -19.30 -5.84
CA LYS A 145 -4.09 -18.85 -5.05
C LYS A 145 -4.24 -19.70 -3.80
N ILE A 146 -4.35 -19.04 -2.65
CA ILE A 146 -4.69 -19.69 -1.38
C ILE A 146 -5.99 -19.08 -0.89
N LYS A 147 -7.00 -19.91 -0.69
CA LYS A 147 -8.31 -19.49 -0.18
C LYS A 147 -8.55 -20.07 1.20
N GLY A 148 -8.94 -19.23 2.14
CA GLY A 148 -9.34 -19.64 3.48
C GLY A 148 -10.62 -20.48 3.45
N ASN A 149 -10.68 -21.50 4.29
CA ASN A 149 -11.82 -22.40 4.43
C ASN A 149 -12.20 -22.69 5.89
N ASN A 150 -11.75 -21.85 6.83
CA ASN A 150 -11.85 -22.00 8.29
C ASN A 150 -11.03 -23.13 8.90
N ASP A 151 -10.36 -23.98 8.12
CA ASP A 151 -9.43 -24.98 8.64
C ASP A 151 -8.06 -24.35 8.93
N THR A 152 -7.30 -25.00 9.81
CA THR A 152 -5.91 -24.60 10.07
C THR A 152 -4.97 -25.44 9.21
N ILE A 153 -4.15 -24.76 8.42
CA ILE A 153 -3.08 -25.37 7.64
C ILE A 153 -1.85 -25.46 8.56
N PHE A 154 -1.50 -26.67 8.97
CA PHE A 154 -0.31 -26.90 9.81
C PHE A 154 0.95 -26.83 8.92
N ASP A 155 2.07 -26.32 9.44
CA ASP A 155 3.40 -26.31 8.81
C ASP A 155 3.39 -25.94 7.33
N TYR A 156 3.04 -24.69 7.02
CA TYR A 156 2.99 -24.20 5.65
C TYR A 156 4.26 -23.43 5.26
N HIS A 157 4.71 -23.66 4.01
CA HIS A 157 5.89 -23.03 3.46
C HIS A 157 5.57 -22.29 2.16
N LEU A 158 5.79 -20.98 2.13
CA LEU A 158 5.69 -20.13 0.97
C LEU A 158 7.07 -20.03 0.31
N SER A 159 7.26 -20.66 -0.84
CA SER A 159 8.48 -20.57 -1.63
C SER A 159 8.43 -19.35 -2.56
N ASN A 160 9.59 -18.87 -3.01
CA ASN A 160 9.67 -17.70 -3.90
C ASN A 160 9.57 -18.03 -5.39
N THR A 161 9.03 -19.18 -5.78
CA THR A 161 8.93 -19.60 -7.19
C THR A 161 7.96 -18.77 -7.99
N LYS A 162 6.87 -18.29 -7.38
CA LYS A 162 5.86 -17.39 -7.93
C LYS A 162 5.15 -16.65 -6.81
N PRO A 163 4.54 -15.50 -7.08
CA PRO A 163 3.73 -14.78 -6.09
C PRO A 163 2.51 -15.58 -5.63
N TYR A 164 2.03 -15.24 -4.45
CA TYR A 164 0.79 -15.79 -3.87
C TYR A 164 -0.30 -14.74 -3.87
N LEU A 165 -1.55 -15.19 -4.01
CA LEU A 165 -2.75 -14.38 -3.81
C LEU A 165 -3.65 -15.06 -2.79
N LEU A 166 -3.87 -14.38 -1.67
CA LEU A 166 -4.60 -14.88 -0.53
C LEU A 166 -6.00 -14.26 -0.46
N TYR A 167 -7.00 -15.12 -0.28
CA TYR A 167 -8.40 -14.74 -0.12
C TYR A 167 -8.93 -15.17 1.24
N ASP A 168 -9.86 -14.38 1.78
CA ASP A 168 -10.55 -14.67 3.04
C ASP A 168 -9.59 -14.75 4.25
N THR A 169 -10.00 -15.37 5.32
CA THR A 169 -9.14 -15.64 6.49
C THR A 169 -8.41 -16.96 6.33
N ILE A 170 -7.08 -16.92 6.38
CA ILE A 170 -6.25 -18.12 6.31
C ILE A 170 -5.59 -18.34 7.65
N ASN A 171 -5.82 -19.54 8.20
CA ASN A 171 -5.30 -19.96 9.49
C ASN A 171 -4.10 -20.90 9.29
N PHE A 172 -2.94 -20.52 9.80
CA PHE A 172 -1.73 -21.34 9.80
C PHE A 172 -1.39 -21.79 11.21
N GLY A 173 -0.94 -23.05 11.33
CA GLY A 173 -0.25 -23.52 12.53
C GLY A 173 1.14 -22.85 12.59
N ASN A 174 2.11 -23.35 11.82
CA ASN A 174 3.39 -22.68 11.60
C ASN A 174 3.48 -22.16 10.17
N LEU A 175 4.15 -21.01 9.99
CA LEU A 175 4.32 -20.40 8.68
C LEU A 175 5.80 -20.07 8.43
N THR A 176 6.35 -20.62 7.35
CA THR A 176 7.69 -20.28 6.87
C THR A 176 7.60 -19.62 5.51
N ILE A 177 8.37 -18.53 5.29
CA ILE A 177 8.34 -17.76 4.06
C ILE A 177 9.76 -17.52 3.59
N ASP A 178 10.05 -17.89 2.35
CA ASP A 178 11.35 -17.68 1.72
C ASP A 178 11.59 -16.21 1.34
N ALA A 179 12.87 -15.84 1.29
CA ALA A 179 13.27 -14.52 0.81
C ALA A 179 12.79 -14.26 -0.62
N GLY A 180 12.31 -13.05 -0.89
CA GLY A 180 11.82 -12.63 -2.19
C GLY A 180 10.36 -12.97 -2.48
N CYS A 181 9.66 -13.65 -1.55
CA CYS A 181 8.23 -13.91 -1.70
C CYS A 181 7.44 -12.60 -1.77
N THR A 182 6.53 -12.51 -2.74
CA THR A 182 5.48 -11.48 -2.78
C THR A 182 4.13 -12.13 -2.52
N ILE A 183 3.44 -11.64 -1.49
CA ILE A 183 2.15 -12.13 -1.06
C ILE A 183 1.13 -10.99 -1.30
N TYR A 184 0.27 -11.20 -2.28
CA TYR A 184 -0.86 -10.33 -2.56
C TYR A 184 -2.04 -10.73 -1.72
N MET A 185 -2.68 -9.74 -1.12
CA MET A 185 -3.81 -9.90 -0.22
C MET A 185 -5.06 -9.33 -0.89
N HIS A 186 -6.06 -10.18 -1.11
CA HIS A 186 -7.36 -9.73 -1.63
C HIS A 186 -8.11 -8.89 -0.59
N GLU A 187 -9.09 -8.12 -1.02
CA GLU A 187 -9.93 -7.32 -0.13
C GLU A 187 -10.50 -8.19 1.01
N GLY A 188 -10.29 -7.75 2.25
CA GLY A 188 -10.73 -8.47 3.44
C GLY A 188 -9.89 -9.69 3.84
N ALA A 189 -8.85 -10.04 3.08
CA ALA A 189 -7.98 -11.17 3.45
C ALA A 189 -7.25 -10.92 4.77
N LEU A 190 -7.12 -11.97 5.57
CA LEU A 190 -6.48 -11.98 6.88
C LEU A 190 -5.59 -13.22 7.03
N ILE A 191 -4.38 -13.03 7.52
CA ILE A 191 -3.50 -14.14 7.93
C ILE A 191 -3.57 -14.27 9.46
N CYS A 192 -3.88 -15.47 9.96
CA CYS A 192 -3.76 -15.83 11.35
C CYS A 192 -2.70 -16.94 11.51
N VAL A 193 -1.73 -16.74 12.39
CA VAL A 193 -0.70 -17.74 12.72
C VAL A 193 -0.81 -18.09 14.20
N TYR A 194 -1.14 -19.34 14.49
CA TYR A 194 -1.34 -19.83 15.85
C TYR A 194 -0.09 -20.51 16.44
N GLY A 195 0.89 -20.82 15.64
CA GLY A 195 2.19 -21.33 16.02
C GLY A 195 3.31 -20.34 15.69
N SER A 196 4.47 -20.82 15.30
CA SER A 196 5.62 -19.97 14.98
C SER A 196 5.57 -19.42 13.57
N MET A 197 6.15 -18.24 13.37
CA MET A 197 6.34 -17.63 12.05
C MET A 197 7.82 -17.34 11.79
N SER A 198 8.33 -17.80 10.65
CA SER A 198 9.68 -17.54 10.17
C SER A 198 9.63 -16.92 8.77
N ALA A 199 10.01 -15.64 8.67
CA ALA A 199 9.97 -14.87 7.43
C ALA A 199 11.30 -14.10 7.29
N HIS A 200 12.28 -14.72 6.62
CA HIS A 200 13.63 -14.17 6.49
C HIS A 200 13.90 -13.70 5.06
N GLY A 201 13.54 -12.46 4.76
CA GLY A 201 13.98 -11.76 3.55
C GLY A 201 15.45 -11.32 3.64
N THR A 202 15.93 -10.72 2.57
CA THR A 202 17.20 -10.01 2.50
C THR A 202 16.99 -8.61 1.94
N GLN A 203 18.01 -7.77 1.95
CA GLN A 203 17.91 -6.43 1.36
C GLN A 203 17.60 -6.50 -0.15
N GLU A 204 18.19 -7.46 -0.86
CA GLU A 204 18.03 -7.68 -2.30
C GLU A 204 16.75 -8.46 -2.63
N ALA A 205 16.26 -9.26 -1.69
CA ALA A 205 15.08 -10.12 -1.84
C ALA A 205 14.16 -10.00 -0.62
N PRO A 206 13.53 -8.84 -0.39
CA PRO A 206 12.59 -8.65 0.71
C PRO A 206 11.33 -9.49 0.52
N ILE A 207 10.67 -9.82 1.63
CA ILE A 207 9.35 -10.43 1.62
C ILE A 207 8.32 -9.29 1.63
N ILE A 208 7.34 -9.33 0.72
CA ILE A 208 6.39 -8.23 0.54
C ILE A 208 4.96 -8.73 0.73
N PHE A 209 4.23 -8.14 1.69
CA PHE A 209 2.78 -8.27 1.84
C PHE A 209 2.12 -6.97 1.40
N ARG A 210 1.17 -7.05 0.46
CA ARG A 210 0.46 -5.88 -0.06
C ARG A 210 -0.91 -6.25 -0.63
N GLY A 211 -1.78 -5.28 -0.84
CA GLY A 211 -3.02 -5.50 -1.58
C GLY A 211 -2.78 -5.97 -3.01
N ASP A 212 -3.73 -6.69 -3.55
CA ASP A 212 -3.67 -7.31 -4.89
C ASP A 212 -3.95 -6.33 -6.05
N ARG A 213 -4.45 -5.13 -5.75
CA ARG A 213 -4.66 -4.09 -6.76
C ARG A 213 -3.32 -3.52 -7.22
N THR A 214 -3.02 -3.71 -8.51
CA THR A 214 -1.79 -3.21 -9.17
C THR A 214 -2.04 -2.00 -10.04
N ASP A 215 -3.31 -1.68 -10.30
CA ASP A 215 -3.77 -0.54 -11.11
C ASP A 215 -3.63 0.81 -10.39
N MET A 216 -4.04 1.88 -11.07
CA MET A 216 -4.08 3.24 -10.53
C MET A 216 -5.43 3.53 -9.90
N LEU A 217 -5.44 4.20 -8.75
CA LEU A 217 -6.66 4.64 -8.05
C LEU A 217 -7.36 5.79 -8.81
N PHE A 218 -6.62 6.74 -9.29
CA PHE A 218 -7.00 7.80 -10.23
C PHE A 218 -5.84 7.88 -11.19
N ASP A 219 -6.01 8.29 -12.39
CA ASP A 219 -5.04 8.24 -13.51
C ASP A 219 -3.54 8.38 -13.16
N SER A 220 -3.20 8.71 -11.92
CA SER A 220 -1.83 8.99 -11.46
C SER A 220 -1.47 8.46 -10.07
N VAL A 221 -2.43 7.92 -9.29
CA VAL A 221 -2.18 7.40 -7.93
C VAL A 221 -2.17 5.89 -7.95
N PRO A 222 -1.03 5.22 -7.72
CA PRO A 222 -1.01 3.77 -7.61
C PRO A 222 -1.94 3.27 -6.49
N TYR A 223 -2.76 2.28 -6.76
CA TYR A 223 -3.70 1.73 -5.77
C TYR A 223 -2.99 1.24 -4.49
N ARG A 224 -1.72 0.82 -4.61
CA ARG A 224 -0.87 0.45 -3.46
C ARG A 224 -0.73 1.54 -2.41
N MET A 225 -1.07 2.80 -2.74
CA MET A 225 -1.05 3.93 -1.80
C MET A 225 -2.34 4.04 -0.97
N ALA A 226 -3.40 3.32 -1.35
CA ALA A 226 -4.61 3.24 -0.54
C ALA A 226 -4.39 2.30 0.66
N SER A 227 -4.66 2.77 1.86
CA SER A 227 -4.65 1.93 3.07
C SER A 227 -5.95 1.13 3.20
N GLY A 228 -5.95 0.09 4.03
CA GLY A 228 -7.15 -0.70 4.33
C GLY A 228 -7.55 -1.69 3.24
N GLN A 229 -6.63 -2.07 2.34
CA GLN A 229 -6.92 -3.00 1.26
C GLN A 229 -7.16 -4.43 1.74
N TRP A 230 -6.63 -4.81 2.89
CA TRP A 230 -6.72 -6.14 3.51
C TRP A 230 -6.63 -6.01 5.02
N ASN A 231 -6.95 -7.06 5.78
CA ASN A 231 -7.17 -6.92 7.21
C ASN A 231 -5.88 -6.91 8.05
N GLY A 232 -4.87 -7.73 7.73
CA GLY A 232 -3.62 -7.74 8.49
C GLY A 232 -2.99 -9.12 8.65
N ILE A 233 -1.91 -9.17 9.46
CA ILE A 233 -1.24 -10.40 9.91
C ILE A 233 -1.39 -10.50 11.41
N TYR A 234 -2.01 -11.56 11.90
CA TYR A 234 -2.28 -11.82 13.31
C TYR A 234 -1.48 -13.02 13.79
N LEU A 235 -0.63 -12.80 14.78
CA LEU A 235 0.16 -13.82 15.49
C LEU A 235 -0.52 -14.07 16.83
N ILE A 236 -1.15 -15.21 16.99
CA ILE A 236 -2.07 -15.48 18.11
C ILE A 236 -1.53 -16.62 18.95
N HIS A 237 -1.29 -16.36 20.22
CA HIS A 237 -0.90 -17.40 21.19
C HIS A 237 -1.98 -17.61 22.23
N ASP A 238 -2.46 -18.84 22.31
CA ASP A 238 -3.33 -19.35 23.37
C ASP A 238 -2.46 -19.91 24.51
N LYS A 239 -2.61 -19.41 25.73
CA LYS A 239 -1.84 -19.86 26.91
C LYS A 239 -1.99 -21.34 27.25
N ARG A 240 -3.02 -22.02 26.71
CA ARG A 240 -3.22 -23.46 26.88
C ARG A 240 -2.21 -24.26 26.04
N VAL A 241 -1.57 -23.65 25.06
CA VAL A 241 -0.52 -24.28 24.25
C VAL A 241 0.81 -24.18 25.02
N ALA A 242 1.31 -25.32 25.49
CA ALA A 242 2.50 -25.39 26.36
C ALA A 242 3.78 -24.86 25.70
N LYS A 243 3.89 -24.98 24.37
CA LYS A 243 5.06 -24.49 23.63
C LYS A 243 4.81 -23.04 23.16
N GLN A 244 5.63 -22.11 23.67
CA GLN A 244 5.59 -20.73 23.23
C GLN A 244 5.99 -20.61 21.76
N PRO A 245 5.25 -19.90 20.92
CA PRO A 245 5.63 -19.62 19.55
C PRO A 245 6.78 -18.61 19.49
N ILE A 246 7.56 -18.72 18.42
CA ILE A 246 8.65 -17.79 18.11
C ILE A 246 8.33 -17.13 16.79
N TYR A 247 8.35 -15.81 16.75
CA TYR A 247 8.09 -15.01 15.57
C TYR A 247 9.37 -14.30 15.14
N GLN A 248 9.88 -14.65 13.97
CA GLN A 248 11.13 -14.11 13.42
C GLN A 248 10.88 -13.53 12.04
N LEU A 249 10.92 -12.22 11.93
CA LEU A 249 10.73 -11.49 10.69
C LEU A 249 11.93 -10.58 10.42
N SER A 250 12.50 -10.67 9.24
CA SER A 250 13.58 -9.79 8.81
C SER A 250 13.42 -9.40 7.33
N PHE A 251 13.65 -8.14 6.99
CA PHE A 251 13.45 -7.59 5.65
C PHE A 251 12.06 -7.92 5.09
N VAL A 252 11.04 -7.65 5.90
CA VAL A 252 9.63 -7.85 5.55
C VAL A 252 8.97 -6.48 5.38
N ASP A 253 8.36 -6.25 4.23
CA ASP A 253 7.52 -5.09 3.96
C ASP A 253 6.04 -5.46 4.09
N ILE A 254 5.31 -4.85 5.04
CA ILE A 254 3.87 -5.04 5.27
C ILE A 254 3.18 -3.73 4.93
N LEU A 255 2.39 -3.72 3.85
CA LEU A 255 1.94 -2.49 3.21
C LEU A 255 0.42 -2.42 3.06
N SER A 256 -0.14 -1.27 3.42
CA SER A 256 -1.47 -0.80 3.01
C SER A 256 -2.65 -1.67 3.46
N GLY A 257 -2.51 -2.40 4.56
CA GLY A 257 -3.61 -3.13 5.22
C GLY A 257 -4.43 -2.25 6.17
N SER A 258 -5.37 -2.86 6.87
CA SER A 258 -6.07 -2.24 8.01
C SER A 258 -5.18 -2.23 9.24
N ILE A 259 -4.62 -3.38 9.61
CA ILE A 259 -3.59 -3.53 10.64
C ILE A 259 -2.37 -4.18 9.98
N GLY A 260 -1.18 -3.69 10.26
CA GLY A 260 0.04 -4.28 9.71
C GLY A 260 0.33 -5.63 10.34
N LEU A 261 0.82 -5.62 11.57
CA LEU A 261 1.16 -6.82 12.34
C LEU A 261 0.55 -6.72 13.74
N TYR A 262 -0.29 -7.67 14.10
CA TYR A 262 -0.87 -7.78 15.43
C TYR A 262 -0.39 -9.08 16.10
N ALA A 263 0.43 -8.94 17.12
CA ALA A 263 0.88 -10.08 17.95
C ALA A 263 0.15 -10.03 19.31
N TYR A 264 -0.53 -11.11 19.63
CA TYR A 264 -1.35 -11.23 20.82
C TYR A 264 -1.09 -12.54 21.58
N SER A 265 -1.09 -12.44 22.89
CA SER A 265 -1.07 -13.60 23.79
C SER A 265 -2.04 -13.43 24.96
N GLU A 266 -2.60 -14.52 25.43
CA GLU A 266 -3.36 -14.59 26.68
C GLU A 266 -2.48 -14.69 27.94
N GLU A 267 -1.14 -14.76 27.78
CA GLU A 267 -0.21 -14.81 28.90
C GLU A 267 -0.18 -13.47 29.67
N THR A 268 -0.16 -13.59 31.00
CA THR A 268 -0.03 -12.44 31.90
C THR A 268 1.32 -12.43 32.63
N ASP A 269 2.07 -13.52 32.55
CA ASP A 269 3.45 -13.61 33.04
C ASP A 269 4.42 -13.23 31.90
N THR A 270 5.13 -12.12 32.05
CA THR A 270 6.08 -11.62 31.06
C THR A 270 7.12 -12.66 30.66
N ALA A 271 7.53 -13.55 31.57
CA ALA A 271 8.50 -14.60 31.26
C ALA A 271 7.96 -15.68 30.32
N LYS A 272 6.63 -15.79 30.22
CA LYS A 272 5.94 -16.76 29.35
C LYS A 272 5.36 -16.12 28.10
N CYS A 273 5.45 -14.81 27.94
CA CYS A 273 5.00 -14.14 26.72
C CYS A 273 5.81 -14.61 25.51
N PRO A 274 5.16 -14.85 24.35
CA PRO A 274 5.85 -15.17 23.10
C PRO A 274 6.92 -14.13 22.72
N GLN A 275 7.90 -14.55 21.95
CA GLN A 275 8.98 -13.68 21.47
C GLN A 275 8.81 -13.31 20.01
N LEU A 276 8.74 -12.01 19.72
CA LEU A 276 8.82 -11.43 18.38
C LEU A 276 10.20 -10.81 18.15
N THR A 277 10.85 -11.16 17.06
CA THR A 277 12.04 -10.47 16.54
C THR A 277 11.68 -9.86 15.18
N LEU A 278 11.75 -8.53 15.05
CA LEU A 278 11.44 -7.80 13.83
C LEU A 278 12.63 -6.93 13.45
N LEU A 279 13.30 -7.25 12.33
CA LEU A 279 14.56 -6.65 11.92
C LEU A 279 14.48 -6.06 10.51
N ASN A 280 15.04 -4.87 10.28
CA ASN A 280 15.23 -4.26 8.96
C ASN A 280 13.94 -4.22 8.11
N SER A 281 12.77 -4.16 8.74
CA SER A 281 11.48 -4.34 8.13
C SER A 281 10.72 -3.02 7.99
N ARG A 282 9.67 -3.00 7.19
CA ARG A 282 8.79 -1.84 7.03
C ARG A 282 7.33 -2.24 7.22
N ILE A 283 6.63 -1.48 8.06
CA ILE A 283 5.18 -1.55 8.27
C ILE A 283 4.62 -0.17 7.92
N HIS A 284 3.95 -0.05 6.77
CA HIS A 284 3.65 1.26 6.22
C HIS A 284 2.22 1.38 5.70
N ASN A 285 1.60 2.54 5.95
CA ASN A 285 0.34 2.96 5.34
C ASN A 285 -0.87 2.09 5.72
N HIS A 286 -1.14 1.94 7.01
CA HIS A 286 -2.27 1.16 7.52
C HIS A 286 -3.45 2.03 7.94
N ALA A 287 -4.68 1.54 7.69
CA ALA A 287 -5.90 2.29 7.97
C ALA A 287 -6.24 2.38 9.46
N ILE A 288 -5.59 1.58 10.32
CA ILE A 288 -5.79 1.60 11.77
C ILE A 288 -4.42 1.60 12.47
N TYR A 289 -3.77 0.45 12.60
CA TYR A 289 -2.52 0.28 13.35
C TYR A 289 -1.39 -0.30 12.48
N GLY A 290 -0.15 0.11 12.76
CA GLY A 290 1.03 -0.51 12.17
C GLY A 290 1.41 -1.80 12.90
N LEU A 291 2.05 -1.68 14.06
CA LEU A 291 2.47 -2.79 14.92
C LEU A 291 1.69 -2.75 16.24
N VAL A 292 1.01 -3.83 16.56
CA VAL A 292 0.31 -4.02 17.84
C VAL A 292 0.96 -5.17 18.58
N LEU A 293 1.40 -4.92 19.82
CA LEU A 293 1.97 -5.94 20.71
C LEU A 293 1.15 -5.99 21.99
N GLN A 294 0.50 -7.13 22.23
CA GLN A 294 -0.29 -7.35 23.42
C GLN A 294 0.14 -8.64 24.13
N ASN A 295 0.74 -8.50 25.31
CA ASN A 295 1.35 -9.60 26.08
C ASN A 295 2.37 -10.39 25.24
N VAL A 296 3.24 -9.70 24.54
CA VAL A 296 4.29 -10.27 23.67
C VAL A 296 5.61 -9.58 23.98
N ASN A 297 6.69 -10.34 24.13
CA ASN A 297 8.03 -9.77 24.21
C ASN A 297 8.55 -9.48 22.80
N ALA A 298 9.21 -8.34 22.59
CA ALA A 298 9.67 -7.96 21.25
C ALA A 298 11.04 -7.30 21.23
N GLU A 299 11.85 -7.68 20.25
CA GLU A 299 13.04 -6.96 19.80
C GLU A 299 12.77 -6.42 18.39
N VAL A 300 12.71 -5.09 18.25
CA VAL A 300 12.41 -4.38 17.00
C VAL A 300 13.60 -3.50 16.66
N VAL A 301 14.28 -3.78 15.54
CA VAL A 301 15.55 -3.12 15.19
C VAL A 301 15.58 -2.67 13.74
N ASN A 302 16.04 -1.45 13.51
CA ASN A 302 16.16 -0.87 12.17
C ASN A 302 14.87 -0.93 11.36
N CYS A 303 13.70 -0.75 11.98
CA CYS A 303 12.42 -0.83 11.31
C CYS A 303 11.82 0.57 11.04
N GLU A 304 11.18 0.71 9.89
CA GLU A 304 10.28 1.81 9.59
C GLU A 304 8.85 1.40 9.89
N ILE A 305 8.18 2.08 10.84
CA ILE A 305 6.76 1.87 11.14
C ILE A 305 6.08 3.22 10.97
N SER A 306 5.33 3.37 9.89
CA SER A 306 4.97 4.72 9.45
C SER A 306 3.59 4.83 8.82
N ASN A 307 3.05 6.04 8.87
CA ASN A 307 1.85 6.44 8.14
C ASN A 307 0.61 5.59 8.44
N CYS A 308 0.27 5.40 9.72
CA CYS A 308 -0.94 4.69 10.16
C CYS A 308 -1.99 5.69 10.66
N ALA A 309 -3.29 5.39 10.42
CA ALA A 309 -4.36 6.33 10.70
C ALA A 309 -4.66 6.51 12.20
N SER A 310 -4.29 5.52 13.03
CA SER A 310 -4.39 5.64 14.49
C SER A 310 -2.98 5.63 15.12
N TYR A 311 -2.44 4.47 15.48
CA TYR A 311 -1.10 4.38 16.05
C TYR A 311 -0.17 3.58 15.12
N CYS A 312 1.07 4.09 14.93
CA CYS A 312 2.08 3.29 14.25
C CYS A 312 2.51 2.11 15.13
N VAL A 313 2.66 2.33 16.43
CA VAL A 313 3.00 1.30 17.42
C VAL A 313 2.02 1.38 18.60
N TYR A 314 1.42 0.25 18.94
CA TYR A 314 0.58 0.09 20.13
C TYR A 314 1.15 -1.02 21.01
N LEU A 315 1.44 -0.70 22.28
CA LEU A 315 2.05 -1.62 23.24
C LEU A 315 1.15 -1.82 24.46
N ALA A 316 0.90 -3.09 24.83
CA ALA A 316 0.08 -3.42 25.97
C ALA A 316 0.52 -4.77 26.60
N GLY A 317 1.41 -4.74 27.58
CA GLY A 317 1.96 -5.93 28.23
C GLY A 317 3.13 -6.57 27.46
N GLY A 318 4.15 -7.00 28.18
CA GLY A 318 5.37 -7.60 27.64
C GLY A 318 6.60 -6.73 27.77
N ASN A 319 7.74 -7.29 27.38
CA ASN A 319 9.03 -6.63 27.35
C ASN A 319 9.36 -6.19 25.90
N HIS A 320 9.52 -4.90 25.66
CA HIS A 320 9.75 -4.38 24.33
C HIS A 320 11.10 -3.63 24.25
N GLN A 321 11.91 -4.00 23.29
CA GLN A 321 13.15 -3.31 22.97
C GLN A 321 13.10 -2.77 21.53
N PHE A 322 13.09 -1.46 21.38
CA PHE A 322 13.13 -0.76 20.10
C PHE A 322 14.50 -0.08 19.95
N VAL A 323 15.26 -0.43 18.89
CA VAL A 323 16.59 0.16 18.65
C VAL A 323 16.69 0.64 17.21
N HIS A 324 17.07 1.90 17.00
CA HIS A 324 17.22 2.50 15.68
C HIS A 324 15.98 2.37 14.80
N ASN A 325 14.76 2.61 15.34
CA ASN A 325 13.56 2.58 14.55
C ASN A 325 13.09 4.00 14.17
N THR A 326 12.48 4.12 12.99
CA THR A 326 11.74 5.32 12.58
C THR A 326 10.25 5.04 12.74
N ILE A 327 9.59 5.73 13.68
CA ILE A 327 8.18 5.62 13.96
C ILE A 327 7.54 6.97 13.64
N ALA A 328 6.81 7.06 12.52
CA ALA A 328 6.43 8.34 11.91
C ALA A 328 4.94 8.41 11.54
N ALA A 329 4.16 9.19 12.30
CA ALA A 329 2.71 9.30 12.15
C ALA A 329 2.32 10.54 11.32
N TYR A 330 2.36 10.42 9.99
CA TYR A 330 1.96 11.48 9.04
C TYR A 330 0.74 11.10 8.20
N TYR A 331 -0.05 10.14 8.60
CA TYR A 331 -1.23 9.70 7.87
C TYR A 331 -2.20 10.87 7.64
N GLY A 332 -2.61 11.04 6.38
CA GLY A 332 -3.53 12.12 6.01
C GLY A 332 -2.96 13.54 6.01
N TYR A 333 -1.69 13.74 6.32
CA TYR A 333 -1.03 15.04 6.29
C TYR A 333 -0.35 15.30 4.93
N PRO A 334 -0.58 16.40 4.25
CA PRO A 334 -1.49 17.52 4.46
C PRO A 334 -2.74 17.51 3.54
N TYR A 335 -3.58 16.48 3.59
CA TYR A 335 -4.78 16.35 2.73
C TYR A 335 -5.89 17.36 3.06
N THR A 336 -5.55 18.59 3.41
CA THR A 336 -6.53 19.64 3.70
C THR A 336 -7.40 20.02 2.50
N ASN A 337 -7.05 19.60 1.26
CA ASN A 337 -7.79 19.95 0.05
C ASN A 337 -8.52 18.79 -0.63
N LEU A 338 -8.34 17.56 -0.18
CA LEU A 338 -9.13 16.42 -0.66
C LEU A 338 -10.13 16.04 0.43
N ASN A 339 -11.39 16.45 0.26
CA ASN A 339 -12.50 16.19 1.18
C ASN A 339 -12.78 14.70 1.50
N ILE A 340 -11.92 13.78 1.06
CA ILE A 340 -12.11 12.34 1.19
C ILE A 340 -11.72 11.84 2.59
N HIS A 341 -10.89 12.57 3.35
CA HIS A 341 -10.35 12.10 4.64
C HIS A 341 -10.54 13.07 5.82
N GLN A 342 -11.31 14.15 5.68
CA GLN A 342 -11.51 15.14 6.76
C GLN A 342 -12.12 14.58 8.05
N ASN A 343 -12.72 13.38 8.01
CA ASN A 343 -13.39 12.76 9.15
C ASN A 343 -12.64 11.57 9.78
N ILE A 344 -11.41 11.24 9.34
CA ILE A 344 -10.77 9.96 9.71
C ILE A 344 -9.54 10.13 10.60
N VAL A 345 -9.02 11.33 10.83
CA VAL A 345 -7.90 11.51 11.76
C VAL A 345 -8.44 11.78 13.16
N PRO A 346 -8.54 10.78 14.05
CA PRO A 346 -8.96 10.99 15.44
C PRO A 346 -8.05 12.03 16.12
N GLU A 347 -8.57 12.80 17.04
CA GLU A 347 -7.80 13.82 17.77
C GLU A 347 -6.62 13.24 18.55
N ASP A 348 -6.68 11.94 18.88
CA ASP A 348 -5.71 11.24 19.74
C ASP A 348 -4.68 10.40 18.97
N VAL A 349 -4.40 10.69 17.70
CA VAL A 349 -3.40 9.94 16.90
C VAL A 349 -1.98 10.24 17.38
N ALA A 350 -1.20 9.19 17.62
CA ALA A 350 0.21 9.28 17.97
C ALA A 350 1.05 8.23 17.24
N ALA A 351 2.36 8.47 17.12
CA ALA A 351 3.26 7.47 16.57
C ALA A 351 3.36 6.24 17.48
N VAL A 352 3.46 6.46 18.79
CA VAL A 352 3.54 5.38 19.81
C VAL A 352 2.47 5.60 20.87
N TYR A 353 1.70 4.57 21.13
CA TYR A 353 0.76 4.51 22.24
C TYR A 353 1.08 3.32 23.15
N ILE A 354 1.31 3.60 24.43
CA ILE A 354 1.60 2.58 25.46
C ILE A 354 0.45 2.55 26.43
N ASN A 355 -0.24 1.40 26.48
CA ASN A 355 -1.39 1.17 27.32
C ASN A 355 -1.11 0.05 28.31
N ASN A 356 -1.31 0.32 29.59
CA ASN A 356 -1.30 -0.71 30.65
C ASN A 356 -2.37 -0.40 31.69
N LEU A 357 -3.60 -0.24 31.23
CA LEU A 357 -4.77 0.11 32.08
C LEU A 357 -5.36 -1.10 32.82
N SER A 358 -5.10 -2.35 32.33
CA SER A 358 -5.68 -3.56 32.93
C SER A 358 -4.66 -4.29 33.79
N LYS A 359 -5.08 -4.69 34.98
CA LYS A 359 -4.31 -5.59 35.86
C LYS A 359 -4.24 -7.03 35.33
N ASP A 360 -5.10 -7.36 34.37
CA ASP A 360 -5.17 -8.67 33.74
C ASP A 360 -4.19 -8.81 32.56
N MET A 361 -3.31 -7.83 32.38
CA MET A 361 -2.26 -7.84 31.36
C MET A 361 -0.90 -8.07 32.00
N ALA A 362 0.05 -8.61 31.24
CA ALA A 362 1.45 -8.68 31.64
C ALA A 362 1.99 -7.26 31.92
N LYS A 363 2.97 -7.15 32.81
CA LYS A 363 3.67 -5.88 33.03
C LYS A 363 4.26 -5.38 31.70
N THR A 364 4.09 -4.10 31.39
CA THR A 364 4.69 -3.48 30.21
C THR A 364 6.05 -2.87 30.57
N ASN A 365 7.12 -3.38 29.98
CA ASN A 365 8.44 -2.77 30.05
C ASN A 365 8.87 -2.37 28.64
N SER A 366 9.08 -1.10 28.37
CA SER A 366 9.47 -0.63 27.04
C SER A 366 10.78 0.14 27.07
N SER A 367 11.65 -0.13 26.11
CA SER A 367 12.90 0.57 25.90
C SER A 367 12.99 1.06 24.48
N PHE A 368 13.17 2.37 24.30
CA PHE A 368 13.38 3.00 23.00
C PHE A 368 14.78 3.63 22.99
N CYS A 369 15.65 3.13 22.12
CA CYS A 369 17.02 3.57 22.01
C CYS A 369 17.33 3.99 20.57
N ASN A 370 17.87 5.18 20.39
CA ASN A 370 18.30 5.70 19.09
C ASN A 370 17.18 5.73 18.05
N CYS A 371 15.92 5.88 18.49
CA CYS A 371 14.74 5.91 17.63
C CYS A 371 14.37 7.34 17.22
N ILE A 372 13.63 7.46 16.11
CA ILE A 372 12.86 8.65 15.79
C ILE A 372 11.39 8.34 16.11
N ILE A 373 10.76 9.14 16.96
CA ILE A 373 9.33 9.08 17.26
C ILE A 373 8.75 10.46 16.97
N THR A 374 8.03 10.59 15.85
CA THR A 374 7.53 11.88 15.37
C THR A 374 6.26 11.73 14.52
N GLY A 375 5.66 12.84 14.16
CA GLY A 375 4.46 12.85 13.32
C GLY A 375 3.89 14.26 13.15
N ALA A 376 2.71 14.34 12.57
CA ALA A 376 2.03 15.61 12.32
C ALA A 376 1.50 16.29 13.60
N ARG A 377 1.29 15.54 14.67
CA ARG A 377 0.74 16.06 15.95
C ARG A 377 1.85 16.59 16.87
N PRO A 378 1.52 17.48 17.80
CA PRO A 378 2.50 17.99 18.79
C PRO A 378 3.06 16.90 19.70
N ASN A 379 2.25 15.92 20.07
CA ASN A 379 2.67 14.79 20.89
C ASN A 379 2.48 13.47 20.14
N ASN A 380 3.57 12.76 19.90
CA ASN A 380 3.60 11.49 19.18
C ASN A 380 4.01 10.30 20.04
N LEU A 381 4.17 10.49 21.35
CA LEU A 381 4.40 9.44 22.32
C LEU A 381 3.41 9.60 23.47
N VAL A 382 2.43 8.71 23.53
CA VAL A 382 1.40 8.69 24.56
C VAL A 382 1.60 7.51 25.48
N VAL A 383 1.75 7.76 26.77
CA VAL A 383 1.80 6.75 27.83
C VAL A 383 0.55 6.91 28.67
N ALA A 384 -0.43 6.01 28.50
CA ALA A 384 -1.74 6.14 29.15
C ALA A 384 -1.68 6.07 30.67
N THR A 385 -0.66 5.38 31.21
CA THR A 385 -0.46 5.21 32.65
C THR A 385 1.00 5.41 33.03
N PRO A 386 1.56 6.64 32.91
CA PRO A 386 3.02 6.88 32.99
C PRO A 386 3.62 6.55 34.38
N PHE A 387 2.82 6.54 35.44
CA PHE A 387 3.26 6.32 36.81
C PHE A 387 2.66 5.04 37.43
N ASN A 388 2.16 4.12 36.61
CA ASN A 388 1.60 2.87 37.10
C ASN A 388 2.71 1.88 37.44
N GLU A 389 2.59 1.17 38.56
CA GLU A 389 3.52 0.07 38.95
C GLU A 389 3.65 -1.07 37.92
N HIS A 390 2.70 -1.16 36.98
CA HIS A 390 2.70 -2.11 35.88
C HIS A 390 3.42 -1.61 34.61
N TYR A 391 3.98 -0.40 34.62
CA TYR A 391 4.71 0.15 33.49
C TYR A 391 6.12 0.61 33.90
N THR A 392 7.11 0.25 33.09
CA THR A 392 8.45 0.84 33.09
C THR A 392 8.84 1.24 31.68
N GLY A 393 9.34 2.47 31.51
CA GLY A 393 9.80 2.97 30.21
C GLY A 393 11.19 3.54 30.30
N LYS A 394 12.04 3.26 29.32
CA LYS A 394 13.39 3.83 29.19
C LYS A 394 13.57 4.41 27.79
N PHE A 395 14.03 5.65 27.70
CA PHE A 395 14.22 6.37 26.45
C PHE A 395 15.61 6.98 26.37
N THR A 396 16.46 6.54 25.45
CA THR A 396 17.87 6.95 25.38
C THR A 396 18.30 7.27 23.95
N GLY A 397 18.87 8.45 23.72
CA GLY A 397 19.45 8.82 22.41
C GLY A 397 18.45 8.98 21.28
N ASN A 398 17.19 9.27 21.58
CA ASN A 398 16.14 9.37 20.59
C ASN A 398 15.94 10.82 20.09
N TYR A 399 15.35 10.96 18.92
CA TYR A 399 14.69 12.19 18.49
C TYR A 399 13.16 12.05 18.69
N LEU A 400 12.59 12.91 19.53
CA LEU A 400 11.22 12.78 20.03
C LEU A 400 10.39 14.05 19.76
N ARG A 401 9.24 13.90 19.14
CA ARG A 401 8.16 14.92 19.17
C ARG A 401 7.14 14.51 20.22
N ALA A 402 7.42 14.82 21.47
CA ALA A 402 6.62 14.41 22.63
C ALA A 402 6.81 15.39 23.78
N ASP A 403 5.86 15.39 24.73
CA ASP A 403 5.99 16.13 25.96
C ASP A 403 7.03 15.45 26.89
N SER A 404 8.13 16.13 27.13
CA SER A 404 9.25 15.60 27.94
C SER A 404 8.86 15.31 29.40
N LEU A 405 7.86 15.98 29.93
CA LEU A 405 7.38 15.79 31.31
C LEU A 405 6.65 14.46 31.52
N LEU A 406 6.17 13.85 30.45
CA LEU A 406 5.39 12.60 30.48
C LEU A 406 6.24 11.35 30.19
N ILE A 407 7.56 11.49 29.98
CA ILE A 407 8.45 10.39 29.60
C ILE A 407 9.26 9.92 30.81
N PRO A 408 9.02 8.72 31.36
CA PRO A 408 9.82 8.17 32.42
C PRO A 408 11.25 7.82 31.93
N GLU A 409 12.25 7.96 32.79
CA GLU A 409 13.66 7.59 32.56
C GLU A 409 14.24 8.04 31.19
N ALA A 410 14.12 9.34 30.89
CA ALA A 410 14.64 9.92 29.66
C ALA A 410 16.11 10.33 29.82
N THR A 411 16.98 9.85 28.91
CA THR A 411 18.45 10.14 28.94
C THR A 411 18.91 10.49 27.53
N ASN A 412 19.64 11.64 27.40
CA ASN A 412 20.25 12.06 26.13
C ASN A 412 19.32 12.11 24.92
N ASN A 413 18.03 12.39 25.11
CA ASN A 413 17.09 12.55 24.01
C ASN A 413 17.12 13.98 23.47
N THR A 414 16.88 14.12 22.17
CA THR A 414 16.63 15.40 21.49
C THR A 414 15.13 15.56 21.27
N TYR A 415 14.57 16.67 21.71
CA TYR A 415 13.14 16.95 21.55
C TYR A 415 12.90 17.87 20.36
N ALA A 416 11.86 17.58 19.60
CA ALA A 416 11.45 18.37 18.45
C ALA A 416 11.06 19.80 18.90
N SER A 417 11.54 20.77 18.16
CA SER A 417 11.21 22.20 18.30
C SER A 417 10.21 22.61 17.21
N ALA A 418 9.43 23.66 17.47
CA ALA A 418 8.55 24.25 16.48
C ALA A 418 9.31 24.85 15.28
N THR A 419 10.60 25.12 15.46
CA THR A 419 11.49 25.69 14.44
C THR A 419 12.32 24.63 13.71
N ASP A 420 12.15 23.34 14.04
CA ASP A 420 12.91 22.28 13.39
C ASP A 420 12.62 22.24 11.91
N ALA A 421 13.66 22.09 11.12
CA ALA A 421 13.59 21.76 9.71
C ALA A 421 12.90 20.40 9.51
N THR A 422 12.60 20.06 8.30
CA THR A 422 12.02 18.76 7.95
C THR A 422 12.93 17.62 8.43
N VAL A 423 12.36 16.66 9.16
CA VAL A 423 13.11 15.50 9.64
C VAL A 423 13.46 14.58 8.48
N PHE A 424 12.53 14.41 7.53
CA PHE A 424 12.58 13.45 6.45
C PHE A 424 12.57 14.13 5.07
N ARG A 425 13.06 13.43 4.06
CA ARG A 425 13.09 13.90 2.68
C ARG A 425 11.68 14.23 2.14
N ASN A 426 10.70 13.40 2.45
CA ASN A 426 9.32 13.66 2.05
C ASN A 426 8.32 12.99 3.01
N ILE A 427 7.44 13.81 3.59
CA ILE A 427 6.35 13.37 4.48
C ILE A 427 4.98 13.48 3.82
N TYR A 428 4.94 13.75 2.51
CA TYR A 428 3.71 13.96 1.76
C TYR A 428 3.54 12.92 0.68
N TYR A 429 2.29 12.73 0.32
CA TYR A 429 1.91 12.26 -0.99
C TYR A 429 1.56 13.49 -1.84
N LEU A 430 2.42 13.88 -2.78
CA LEU A 430 2.16 15.00 -3.69
C LEU A 430 1.70 14.45 -5.05
N TYR A 431 0.41 14.58 -5.32
CA TYR A 431 -0.26 14.17 -6.54
C TYR A 431 0.40 14.71 -7.83
N GLU A 432 0.82 15.98 -7.82
CA GLU A 432 1.34 16.64 -9.02
C GLU A 432 2.77 16.25 -9.41
N LYS A 433 3.55 15.61 -8.54
CA LYS A 433 4.97 15.34 -8.76
C LYS A 433 5.38 13.88 -8.54
N TYR A 434 4.43 12.96 -8.31
CA TYR A 434 4.71 11.56 -7.99
C TYR A 434 5.69 11.34 -6.83
N HIS A 435 5.77 12.29 -5.89
CA HIS A 435 6.58 12.16 -4.69
C HIS A 435 5.81 11.34 -3.67
N TYR A 436 6.32 10.15 -3.38
CA TYR A 436 5.82 9.29 -2.33
C TYR A 436 6.51 9.62 -1.01
N TYR A 437 5.90 9.18 0.11
CA TYR A 437 6.55 9.23 1.41
C TYR A 437 7.97 8.66 1.35
N ASP A 438 8.95 9.44 1.82
CA ASP A 438 10.35 9.04 1.97
C ASP A 438 10.83 9.44 3.36
N PHE A 439 10.84 8.47 4.26
CA PHE A 439 11.25 8.66 5.65
C PHE A 439 12.78 8.54 5.86
N GLN A 440 13.57 8.57 4.81
CA GLN A 440 15.00 8.80 4.92
C GLN A 440 15.27 10.24 5.39
N LEU A 441 16.38 10.45 6.09
CA LEU A 441 16.68 11.75 6.69
C LEU A 441 16.94 12.83 5.63
N ASP A 442 16.39 14.01 5.86
CA ASP A 442 16.73 15.21 5.10
C ASP A 442 18.17 15.68 5.44
N SER A 443 18.77 16.45 4.54
CA SER A 443 20.12 17.03 4.73
C SER A 443 20.24 17.93 5.97
N LEU A 444 19.15 18.57 6.37
CA LEU A 444 19.06 19.45 7.53
C LEU A 444 18.33 18.78 8.72
N SER A 445 18.11 17.48 8.66
CA SER A 445 17.36 16.77 9.70
C SER A 445 17.98 16.95 11.09
N PRO A 446 17.17 17.37 12.09
CA PRO A 446 17.62 17.50 13.47
C PRO A 446 17.88 16.13 14.15
N ALA A 447 17.49 15.02 13.54
CA ALA A 447 17.75 13.67 14.02
C ALA A 447 19.16 13.15 13.67
N ARG A 448 19.94 13.92 12.90
CA ARG A 448 21.31 13.55 12.52
C ARG A 448 22.28 13.68 13.68
N GLY A 449 23.08 12.63 13.88
CA GLY A 449 24.10 12.56 14.93
C GLY A 449 23.55 12.62 16.36
N VAL A 450 22.27 12.26 16.56
CA VAL A 450 21.58 12.28 17.87
C VAL A 450 21.77 10.96 18.62
N ALA A 451 21.90 9.85 17.89
CA ALA A 451 21.94 8.53 18.48
C ALA A 451 23.14 8.31 19.41
N ASP A 452 22.94 7.55 20.48
CA ASP A 452 23.98 7.12 21.39
C ASP A 452 24.88 6.09 20.68
N SER A 453 26.16 6.48 20.50
CA SER A 453 27.16 5.64 19.83
C SER A 453 27.51 4.39 20.63
N THR A 454 27.42 4.42 21.96
CA THR A 454 27.73 3.25 22.80
C THR A 454 26.69 2.15 22.58
N ILE A 455 25.43 2.53 22.42
CA ILE A 455 24.33 1.59 22.06
C ILE A 455 24.52 1.11 20.62
N THR A 456 24.76 2.02 19.68
CA THR A 456 24.94 1.70 18.26
C THR A 456 26.05 0.67 18.01
N PHE A 457 27.17 0.79 18.71
CA PHE A 457 28.30 -0.12 18.50
C PHE A 457 28.37 -1.29 19.50
N SER A 458 27.28 -1.49 20.29
CA SER A 458 27.20 -2.62 21.24
C SER A 458 26.91 -3.97 20.60
N LYS A 459 26.15 -3.99 19.48
CA LYS A 459 25.83 -5.19 18.72
C LYS A 459 26.04 -4.98 17.22
N LYS A 460 26.54 -6.00 16.52
CA LYS A 460 26.81 -5.92 15.06
C LYS A 460 25.58 -5.47 14.26
N ILE A 461 24.37 -5.93 14.59
CA ILE A 461 23.14 -5.59 13.88
C ILE A 461 22.77 -4.10 13.96
N PHE A 462 23.26 -3.37 14.96
CA PHE A 462 23.01 -1.95 15.10
C PHE A 462 23.98 -1.07 14.30
N THR A 463 25.09 -1.65 13.79
CA THR A 463 26.16 -0.90 13.10
C THR A 463 25.86 -0.58 11.64
N THR A 464 24.78 -1.14 11.10
CA THR A 464 24.25 -0.83 9.78
C THR A 464 22.79 -0.38 9.92
N ASP A 465 22.33 0.41 8.97
CA ASP A 465 20.95 0.86 8.91
C ASP A 465 20.05 -0.15 8.14
N ARG A 466 18.77 0.16 7.98
CA ARG A 466 17.78 -0.70 7.30
C ARG A 466 18.17 -1.05 5.86
N ILE A 467 18.85 -0.16 5.15
CA ILE A 467 19.28 -0.34 3.76
C ILE A 467 20.75 -0.74 3.62
N GLY A 468 21.37 -1.25 4.71
CA GLY A 468 22.73 -1.78 4.71
C GLY A 468 23.82 -0.74 4.77
N GLN A 469 23.51 0.55 4.93
CA GLN A 469 24.51 1.61 5.08
C GLN A 469 25.16 1.53 6.46
N LYS A 470 26.49 1.62 6.51
CA LYS A 470 27.22 1.65 7.78
C LYS A 470 26.94 2.94 8.53
N ARG A 471 26.68 2.84 9.83
CA ARG A 471 26.49 4.00 10.69
C ARG A 471 27.81 4.69 10.99
N LYS A 472 27.76 6.01 11.06
CA LYS A 472 28.92 6.89 11.34
C LYS A 472 29.33 6.80 12.80
N ALA A 473 30.52 7.30 13.12
CA ALA A 473 31.01 7.39 14.51
C ALA A 473 30.07 8.23 15.39
N LYS A 474 29.40 9.22 14.83
CA LYS A 474 28.29 9.97 15.42
C LYS A 474 27.04 9.59 14.67
N PRO A 475 26.34 8.53 15.10
CA PRO A 475 25.26 7.93 14.30
C PRO A 475 23.99 8.76 14.35
N ASP A 476 23.18 8.62 13.31
CA ASP A 476 21.88 9.25 13.22
C ASP A 476 20.83 8.42 13.98
N ALA A 477 19.82 9.07 14.53
CA ALA A 477 18.66 8.37 15.09
C ALA A 477 17.77 7.82 13.98
N GLY A 478 17.02 6.74 14.29
CA GLY A 478 16.11 6.10 13.34
C GLY A 478 16.75 4.99 12.53
N CYS A 479 15.93 4.40 11.62
CA CYS A 479 16.32 3.23 10.85
C CYS A 479 17.12 3.55 9.57
N TYR A 480 17.38 4.80 9.27
CA TYR A 480 18.20 5.24 8.14
C TYR A 480 19.34 6.15 8.60
N GLU A 481 20.54 5.87 8.13
CA GLU A 481 21.68 6.76 8.25
C GLU A 481 21.68 7.74 7.08
N TYR A 482 21.86 9.03 7.32
CA TYR A 482 21.89 10.03 6.24
C TYR A 482 23.07 9.79 5.31
N SER A 483 22.79 9.74 4.01
CA SER A 483 23.78 9.73 2.92
C SER A 483 23.50 10.87 1.95
N LEU A 484 24.56 11.45 1.43
CA LEU A 484 24.51 12.46 0.37
C LEU A 484 23.90 11.89 -0.92
#